data_354686b35cfb1ff630d93b3ae32e6596
#
_entry.id   354686b35cfb1ff630d93b3ae32e6596
#
_cell.length_a   1.000
_cell.length_b   1.000
_cell.length_c   1.000
_cell.angle_alpha   90.00
_cell.angle_beta   90.00
_cell.angle_gamma   90.00
#
_symmetry.space_group_name_H-M   'P 1'
#
loop_
_entity.id
_entity.type
_entity.pdbx_description
1 polymer ?
#
loop_
_entity_poly.entity_id
_entity_poly.type
_entity_poly.pdbx_seq_one_letter_code
_entity_poly.pdbx_strand_id
1 'polypeptide(L)'
;MIRMMNVWFCMVACLSMVACTSIKEGCTLVQCNVVASKVVTDGDTLVVCDVSKIEQQIKLPLSTLVKDWKLLKLENTSKEALVLPAYIYPSENYILIHPGEFNRGAMLFDKTGKYLFDIGKKGDGPGEIIANMSYIVMDEDNDCVYIRDHKPSRILKYRLSTGEYLADIPLGYPKAFDFILNPENESLIVTNPPNHKIEEGIPWVWEQDFQGNILQELPHKIYNRNLEYRFRIWNRNNKVVFFYYNLPGRKDTLCHYDIPTNRLKPHFTVDFGSEAPNHQYEDTSDFYLVTLINEVGVGKPFIPTKRILIDKKTLKGAYVDIVLDGYGDFSITQHWTYLKNDYFTLGLEPHQIAETCEKLLAHPENLTLEEKQNLQELLNGITEDDNAFILYGKI
;
A
#
# COMPACT_ATOMS: atom_id res chain seq x y z
N MET A 1 15.78 56.69 45.54
CA MET A 1 15.36 57.21 44.22
C MET A 1 15.63 56.12 43.19
N ILE A 2 14.70 55.21 43.01
CA ILE A 2 14.85 54.04 42.14
C ILE A 2 13.96 54.26 40.90
N ARG A 3 14.60 54.37 39.73
CA ARG A 3 13.88 54.48 38.43
C ARG A 3 13.41 53.11 37.99
N MET A 4 12.13 52.94 37.87
CA MET A 4 11.46 51.83 37.20
C MET A 4 11.63 51.98 35.69
N MET A 5 12.21 50.97 35.04
CA MET A 5 12.27 50.82 33.60
C MET A 5 11.09 49.93 33.16
N ASN A 6 10.16 50.48 32.40
CA ASN A 6 9.08 49.75 31.76
C ASN A 6 9.60 48.99 30.55
N VAL A 7 9.53 47.66 30.57
CA VAL A 7 9.79 46.82 29.45
C VAL A 7 8.45 46.52 28.77
N TRP A 8 8.28 47.05 27.57
CA TRP A 8 7.15 46.69 26.69
C TRP A 8 7.47 45.36 26.02
N PHE A 9 6.62 44.37 26.33
CA PHE A 9 6.61 43.06 25.63
C PHE A 9 5.72 43.22 24.40
N CYS A 10 6.34 43.31 23.23
CA CYS A 10 5.63 43.13 21.95
C CYS A 10 5.29 41.64 21.74
N MET A 11 4.05 41.26 21.98
CA MET A 11 3.51 39.97 21.60
C MET A 11 3.24 39.99 20.09
N VAL A 12 4.14 39.42 19.30
CA VAL A 12 3.87 39.13 17.89
C VAL A 12 3.04 37.85 17.83
N ALA A 13 1.74 38.04 17.63
CA ALA A 13 0.84 36.92 17.33
C ALA A 13 1.10 36.45 15.90
N CYS A 14 1.85 35.34 15.74
CA CYS A 14 1.87 34.58 14.49
C CYS A 14 0.49 33.93 14.28
N LEU A 15 -0.35 34.59 13.50
CA LEU A 15 -1.53 33.95 12.91
C LEU A 15 -1.03 32.94 11.86
N SER A 16 -0.88 31.68 12.23
CA SER A 16 -0.84 30.59 11.30
C SER A 16 -2.23 30.48 10.64
N MET A 17 -2.35 30.97 9.41
CA MET A 17 -3.50 30.68 8.58
C MET A 17 -3.48 29.19 8.26
N VAL A 18 -4.16 28.39 9.08
CA VAL A 18 -4.61 27.05 8.67
C VAL A 18 -5.69 27.31 7.63
N ALA A 19 -5.33 27.16 6.35
CA ALA A 19 -6.32 27.10 5.28
C ALA A 19 -7.21 25.88 5.55
N CYS A 20 -8.36 26.09 6.19
CA CYS A 20 -9.43 25.12 6.25
C CYS A 20 -9.94 24.93 4.81
N THR A 21 -9.51 23.87 4.15
CA THR A 21 -10.16 23.40 2.93
C THR A 21 -11.57 22.95 3.34
N SER A 22 -12.58 23.69 2.92
CA SER A 22 -13.98 23.32 3.19
C SER A 22 -14.33 22.08 2.37
N ILE A 23 -14.80 21.03 3.03
CA ILE A 23 -15.39 19.85 2.37
C ILE A 23 -16.64 20.35 1.64
N LYS A 24 -16.63 20.28 0.31
CA LYS A 24 -17.83 20.53 -0.49
C LYS A 24 -18.62 19.24 -0.60
N GLU A 25 -19.72 19.14 0.11
CA GLU A 25 -20.68 18.05 -0.05
C GLU A 25 -21.18 18.01 -1.50
N GLY A 26 -21.16 16.80 -2.10
CA GLY A 26 -21.63 16.57 -3.47
C GLY A 26 -20.67 16.98 -4.60
N CYS A 27 -19.43 17.43 -4.30
CA CYS A 27 -18.43 17.68 -5.34
C CYS A 27 -17.80 16.38 -5.80
N THR A 28 -17.81 16.14 -7.12
CA THR A 28 -17.15 14.98 -7.73
C THR A 28 -15.79 15.37 -8.32
N LEU A 29 -14.91 14.41 -8.57
CA LEU A 29 -13.60 14.66 -9.17
C LEU A 29 -13.69 15.41 -10.53
N VAL A 30 -14.79 15.20 -11.26
CA VAL A 30 -15.06 15.91 -12.53
C VAL A 30 -15.16 17.43 -12.36
N GLN A 31 -15.59 17.89 -11.19
CA GLN A 31 -15.74 19.32 -10.86
C GLN A 31 -14.48 19.95 -10.28
N CYS A 32 -13.46 19.14 -9.99
CA CYS A 32 -12.21 19.61 -9.43
C CYS A 32 -11.30 20.26 -10.48
N ASN A 33 -10.30 20.98 -10.00
CA ASN A 33 -9.33 21.65 -10.84
C ASN A 33 -8.37 20.67 -11.54
N VAL A 34 -7.81 21.09 -12.66
CA VAL A 34 -6.64 20.43 -13.27
C VAL A 34 -5.42 20.77 -12.42
N VAL A 35 -4.88 19.75 -11.75
CA VAL A 35 -3.77 19.89 -10.78
C VAL A 35 -2.47 19.29 -11.29
N ALA A 36 -2.50 18.59 -12.40
CA ALA A 36 -1.32 17.95 -12.97
C ALA A 36 -1.11 18.35 -14.44
N SER A 37 0.11 18.15 -14.89
CA SER A 37 0.51 18.39 -16.30
C SER A 37 1.43 17.28 -16.77
N LYS A 38 1.50 17.07 -18.08
CA LYS A 38 2.42 16.12 -18.72
C LYS A 38 3.65 16.87 -19.20
N VAL A 39 4.82 16.40 -18.84
CA VAL A 39 6.11 16.90 -19.32
C VAL A 39 6.88 15.76 -19.97
N VAL A 40 7.74 16.07 -20.92
CA VAL A 40 8.63 15.09 -21.56
C VAL A 40 10.01 15.21 -20.90
N THR A 41 10.52 14.08 -20.40
CA THR A 41 11.84 14.00 -19.77
C THR A 41 12.56 12.78 -20.35
N ASP A 42 13.70 13.00 -20.99
CA ASP A 42 14.52 11.93 -21.63
C ASP A 42 13.72 11.02 -22.60
N GLY A 43 12.73 11.61 -23.28
CA GLY A 43 11.85 10.91 -24.24
C GLY A 43 10.66 10.19 -23.61
N ASP A 44 10.54 10.16 -22.30
CA ASP A 44 9.40 9.59 -21.59
C ASP A 44 8.42 10.69 -21.10
N THR A 45 7.17 10.33 -20.95
CA THR A 45 6.15 11.23 -20.41
C THR A 45 6.06 11.09 -18.89
N LEU A 46 6.31 12.18 -18.19
CA LEU A 46 6.15 12.30 -16.75
C LEU A 46 4.91 13.16 -16.43
N VAL A 47 4.03 12.65 -15.57
CA VAL A 47 2.93 13.44 -15.00
C VAL A 47 3.42 14.11 -13.73
N VAL A 48 3.30 15.43 -13.66
CA VAL A 48 3.70 16.25 -12.51
C VAL A 48 2.45 16.86 -11.89
N CYS A 49 2.13 16.46 -10.65
CA CYS A 49 1.07 17.06 -9.85
C CYS A 49 1.62 18.24 -9.06
N ASP A 50 0.93 19.38 -9.11
CA ASP A 50 1.24 20.57 -8.34
C ASP A 50 0.21 20.71 -7.20
N VAL A 51 0.65 20.43 -5.97
CA VAL A 51 -0.22 20.46 -4.78
C VAL A 51 -0.82 21.83 -4.52
N SER A 52 -0.14 22.91 -4.94
CA SER A 52 -0.64 24.28 -4.76
C SER A 52 -1.93 24.56 -5.53
N LYS A 53 -2.26 23.75 -6.54
CA LYS A 53 -3.50 23.84 -7.34
C LYS A 53 -4.66 23.03 -6.76
N ILE A 54 -4.44 22.28 -5.71
CA ILE A 54 -5.47 21.45 -5.08
C ILE A 54 -6.25 22.31 -4.08
N GLU A 55 -7.43 22.72 -4.46
CA GLU A 55 -8.31 23.58 -3.64
C GLU A 55 -9.41 22.78 -2.94
N GLN A 56 -9.77 21.61 -3.48
CA GLN A 56 -10.92 20.83 -3.01
C GLN A 56 -10.49 19.65 -2.15
N GLN A 57 -11.34 19.36 -1.18
CA GLN A 57 -11.41 18.10 -0.48
C GLN A 57 -12.79 17.49 -0.72
N ILE A 58 -12.84 16.25 -1.17
CA ILE A 58 -14.08 15.57 -1.51
C ILE A 58 -14.20 14.24 -0.76
N LYS A 59 -15.43 13.81 -0.48
CA LYS A 59 -15.73 12.44 -0.08
C LYS A 59 -15.77 11.58 -1.34
N LEU A 60 -15.02 10.52 -1.35
CA LEU A 60 -14.89 9.62 -2.50
C LEU A 60 -15.47 8.25 -2.13
N PRO A 61 -16.59 7.83 -2.73
CA PRO A 61 -17.07 6.47 -2.56
C PRO A 61 -16.02 5.45 -2.98
N LEU A 62 -15.84 4.40 -2.19
CA LEU A 62 -14.85 3.36 -2.46
C LEU A 62 -15.06 2.72 -3.84
N SER A 63 -16.32 2.58 -4.28
CA SER A 63 -16.68 2.08 -5.61
C SER A 63 -16.11 2.89 -6.78
N THR A 64 -15.67 4.13 -6.56
CA THR A 64 -14.96 4.92 -7.57
C THR A 64 -13.58 4.32 -7.89
N LEU A 65 -12.93 3.71 -6.91
CA LEU A 65 -11.59 3.11 -7.04
C LEU A 65 -11.62 1.59 -7.18
N VAL A 66 -12.62 0.94 -6.58
CA VAL A 66 -12.63 -0.49 -6.33
C VAL A 66 -13.95 -1.07 -6.78
N LYS A 67 -13.92 -1.99 -7.75
CA LYS A 67 -15.10 -2.70 -8.22
C LYS A 67 -15.43 -3.86 -7.29
N ASP A 68 -16.74 -4.12 -7.12
CA ASP A 68 -17.26 -5.28 -6.40
C ASP A 68 -16.60 -5.49 -5.02
N TRP A 69 -16.34 -4.38 -4.30
CA TRP A 69 -15.72 -4.46 -3.00
C TRP A 69 -16.60 -5.21 -1.99
N LYS A 70 -15.95 -5.90 -1.06
CA LYS A 70 -16.59 -6.68 0.00
C LYS A 70 -15.90 -6.41 1.32
N LEU A 71 -16.69 -6.37 2.38
CA LEU A 71 -16.21 -6.43 3.76
C LEU A 71 -16.47 -7.86 4.25
N LEU A 72 -15.42 -8.66 4.35
CA LEU A 72 -15.46 -10.08 4.68
C LEU A 72 -15.03 -10.27 6.13
N LYS A 73 -15.88 -10.90 6.92
CA LYS A 73 -15.56 -11.38 8.26
C LYS A 73 -14.80 -12.69 8.17
N LEU A 74 -13.63 -12.77 8.78
CA LEU A 74 -12.89 -14.03 8.85
C LEU A 74 -13.44 -14.95 9.93
N GLU A 75 -13.29 -16.25 9.72
CA GLU A 75 -13.68 -17.30 10.67
C GLU A 75 -12.96 -17.13 12.02
N ASN A 76 -13.67 -17.36 13.12
CA ASN A 76 -13.15 -17.32 14.48
C ASN A 76 -13.41 -18.60 15.28
N THR A 77 -13.78 -19.70 14.61
CA THR A 77 -14.19 -20.95 15.25
C THR A 77 -13.02 -21.75 15.82
N SER A 78 -11.79 -21.44 15.41
CA SER A 78 -10.57 -22.03 15.96
C SER A 78 -9.52 -20.97 16.26
N LYS A 79 -8.62 -21.27 17.21
CA LYS A 79 -7.50 -20.37 17.52
C LYS A 79 -6.51 -20.25 16.35
N GLU A 80 -6.45 -21.30 15.54
CA GLU A 80 -5.61 -21.32 14.33
C GLU A 80 -6.09 -20.37 13.27
N ALA A 81 -7.39 -20.04 13.23
CA ALA A 81 -7.97 -19.09 12.29
C ALA A 81 -7.75 -17.62 12.68
N LEU A 82 -7.47 -17.32 13.95
CA LEU A 82 -7.32 -15.96 14.44
C LEU A 82 -6.07 -15.28 13.86
N VAL A 83 -6.23 -14.06 13.34
CA VAL A 83 -5.15 -13.32 12.71
C VAL A 83 -5.31 -11.81 12.88
N LEU A 84 -4.17 -11.13 13.11
CA LEU A 84 -4.03 -9.70 12.85
C LEU A 84 -3.41 -9.54 11.46
N PRO A 85 -4.18 -9.13 10.46
CA PRO A 85 -3.69 -9.13 9.08
C PRO A 85 -2.71 -8.00 8.85
N ALA A 86 -1.41 -8.36 8.64
CA ALA A 86 -0.39 -7.39 8.27
C ALA A 86 -0.36 -7.16 6.75
N TYR A 87 -0.44 -8.24 5.97
CA TYR A 87 -0.48 -8.16 4.51
C TYR A 87 -1.49 -9.17 3.97
N ILE A 88 -2.31 -8.70 3.03
CA ILE A 88 -3.43 -9.45 2.48
C ILE A 88 -3.21 -9.61 0.97
N TYR A 89 -3.35 -10.84 0.49
CA TYR A 89 -3.13 -11.22 -0.91
C TYR A 89 -4.38 -11.94 -1.44
N PRO A 90 -5.37 -11.23 -1.99
CA PRO A 90 -6.51 -11.88 -2.63
C PRO A 90 -6.15 -12.43 -4.01
N SER A 91 -6.83 -13.49 -4.40
CA SER A 91 -6.90 -13.99 -5.77
C SER A 91 -8.36 -14.22 -6.17
N GLU A 92 -8.64 -15.02 -7.17
CA GLU A 92 -10.02 -15.27 -7.60
C GLU A 92 -10.79 -16.10 -6.56
N ASN A 93 -10.19 -17.17 -6.02
CA ASN A 93 -10.86 -18.11 -5.12
C ASN A 93 -10.37 -18.05 -3.67
N TYR A 94 -9.23 -17.40 -3.40
CA TYR A 94 -8.58 -17.43 -2.09
C TYR A 94 -8.24 -16.04 -1.57
N ILE A 95 -7.98 -15.98 -0.27
CA ILE A 95 -7.35 -14.86 0.41
C ILE A 95 -6.19 -15.43 1.24
N LEU A 96 -4.97 -15.06 0.90
CA LEU A 96 -3.79 -15.42 1.65
C LEU A 96 -3.37 -14.26 2.54
N ILE A 97 -3.15 -14.53 3.83
CA ILE A 97 -2.81 -13.50 4.82
C ILE A 97 -1.46 -13.82 5.44
N HIS A 98 -0.56 -12.85 5.37
CA HIS A 98 0.65 -12.88 6.19
C HIS A 98 0.33 -12.20 7.52
N PRO A 99 0.37 -12.93 8.64
CA PRO A 99 -0.09 -12.43 9.95
C PRO A 99 0.85 -11.40 10.59
N GLY A 100 1.99 -11.08 9.98
CA GLY A 100 3.00 -10.20 10.60
C GLY A 100 3.76 -10.84 11.77
N GLU A 101 3.30 -11.94 12.28
CA GLU A 101 3.99 -12.71 13.31
C GLU A 101 5.04 -13.63 12.69
N PHE A 102 6.17 -13.80 13.43
CA PHE A 102 7.32 -14.53 12.91
C PHE A 102 7.31 -16.01 13.20
N ASN A 103 6.24 -16.53 13.80
CA ASN A 103 6.17 -17.88 14.33
C ASN A 103 5.24 -18.83 13.57
N ARG A 104 4.56 -18.34 12.52
CA ARG A 104 3.66 -19.15 11.71
C ARG A 104 3.79 -18.85 10.22
N GLY A 105 3.19 -19.71 9.37
CA GLY A 105 3.14 -19.56 7.92
C GLY A 105 2.13 -18.52 7.45
N ALA A 106 1.98 -18.38 6.14
CA ALA A 106 0.92 -17.61 5.55
C ALA A 106 -0.41 -18.37 5.65
N MET A 107 -1.46 -17.69 6.10
CA MET A 107 -2.77 -18.30 6.38
C MET A 107 -3.65 -18.21 5.13
N LEU A 108 -4.14 -19.35 4.67
CA LEU A 108 -5.04 -19.43 3.52
C LEU A 108 -6.50 -19.48 3.98
N PHE A 109 -7.31 -18.60 3.40
CA PHE A 109 -8.77 -18.55 3.58
C PHE A 109 -9.45 -18.68 2.22
N ASP A 110 -10.66 -19.22 2.21
CA ASP A 110 -11.51 -19.13 1.05
C ASP A 110 -12.28 -17.78 0.98
N LYS A 111 -13.04 -17.57 -0.08
CA LYS A 111 -13.79 -16.31 -0.29
C LYS A 111 -15.03 -16.16 0.61
N THR A 112 -15.33 -17.14 1.43
CA THR A 112 -16.35 -17.04 2.49
C THR A 112 -15.75 -16.60 3.83
N GLY A 113 -14.42 -16.50 3.90
CA GLY A 113 -13.68 -16.17 5.12
C GLY A 113 -13.34 -17.39 5.97
N LYS A 114 -13.59 -18.59 5.47
CA LYS A 114 -13.25 -19.84 6.16
C LYS A 114 -11.76 -20.09 6.07
N TYR A 115 -11.15 -20.34 7.22
CA TYR A 115 -9.75 -20.77 7.32
C TYR A 115 -9.58 -22.18 6.74
N LEU A 116 -8.55 -22.36 5.92
CA LEU A 116 -8.23 -23.63 5.30
C LEU A 116 -7.00 -24.27 5.98
N PHE A 117 -5.86 -23.64 5.87
CA PHE A 117 -4.60 -24.09 6.48
C PHE A 117 -3.50 -23.01 6.36
N ASP A 118 -2.37 -23.25 7.01
CA ASP A 118 -1.16 -22.43 6.84
C ASP A 118 -0.29 -22.98 5.71
N ILE A 119 0.26 -22.08 4.90
CA ILE A 119 1.27 -22.38 3.88
C ILE A 119 2.65 -22.03 4.43
N GLY A 120 3.51 -23.04 4.50
CA GLY A 120 4.80 -22.93 5.16
C GLY A 120 4.66 -22.93 6.68
N LYS A 121 5.76 -23.10 7.36
CA LYS A 121 5.89 -22.99 8.82
C LYS A 121 7.28 -22.49 9.19
N LYS A 122 7.43 -21.98 10.39
CA LYS A 122 8.75 -21.58 10.89
C LYS A 122 9.62 -22.78 11.21
N GLY A 123 10.89 -22.71 10.78
CA GLY A 123 11.92 -23.71 11.03
C GLY A 123 13.04 -23.62 10.01
N ASP A 124 14.00 -24.55 10.08
CA ASP A 124 15.19 -24.66 9.22
C ASP A 124 15.25 -25.96 8.41
N GLY A 125 14.18 -26.74 8.42
CA GLY A 125 14.01 -27.91 7.57
C GLY A 125 13.63 -27.54 6.13
N PRO A 126 13.57 -28.55 5.22
CA PRO A 126 13.09 -28.36 3.87
C PRO A 126 11.70 -27.75 3.83
N GLY A 127 11.53 -26.67 3.09
CA GLY A 127 10.24 -25.94 3.02
C GLY A 127 9.84 -25.23 4.30
N GLU A 128 10.74 -25.03 5.26
CA GLU A 128 10.49 -24.22 6.44
C GLU A 128 11.08 -22.81 6.27
N ILE A 129 10.44 -21.82 6.86
CA ILE A 129 10.80 -20.41 6.77
C ILE A 129 11.67 -20.06 7.98
N ILE A 130 12.95 -19.75 7.73
CA ILE A 130 13.94 -19.49 8.79
C ILE A 130 13.76 -18.09 9.36
N ALA A 131 13.51 -17.12 8.50
CA ALA A 131 13.36 -15.73 8.87
C ALA A 131 11.94 -15.23 8.55
N ASN A 132 11.77 -13.91 8.60
CA ASN A 132 10.48 -13.32 8.28
C ASN A 132 10.12 -13.54 6.82
N MET A 133 8.88 -13.94 6.58
CA MET A 133 8.29 -13.80 5.25
C MET A 133 8.27 -12.31 4.90
N SER A 134 8.86 -11.95 3.77
CA SER A 134 8.88 -10.54 3.37
C SER A 134 7.93 -10.25 2.24
N TYR A 135 7.72 -11.22 1.38
CA TYR A 135 6.89 -11.07 0.19
C TYR A 135 6.29 -12.39 -0.25
N ILE A 136 5.06 -12.33 -0.71
CA ILE A 136 4.33 -13.49 -1.19
C ILE A 136 3.74 -13.17 -2.55
N VAL A 137 3.88 -14.10 -3.49
CA VAL A 137 3.21 -14.07 -4.77
C VAL A 137 2.34 -15.32 -4.89
N MET A 138 1.06 -15.13 -5.16
CA MET A 138 0.12 -16.21 -5.39
C MET A 138 -0.16 -16.29 -6.89
N ASP A 139 0.06 -17.48 -7.44
CA ASP A 139 -0.15 -17.85 -8.84
C ASP A 139 -1.21 -18.95 -8.87
N GLU A 140 -2.45 -18.51 -8.82
CA GLU A 140 -3.59 -19.42 -8.72
C GLU A 140 -3.75 -20.27 -9.97
N ASP A 141 -3.48 -19.71 -11.15
CA ASP A 141 -3.61 -20.41 -12.42
C ASP A 141 -2.68 -21.64 -12.52
N ASN A 142 -1.51 -21.56 -11.87
CA ASN A 142 -0.53 -22.65 -11.80
C ASN A 142 -0.55 -23.39 -10.46
N ASP A 143 -1.56 -23.16 -9.61
CA ASP A 143 -1.69 -23.75 -8.27
C ASP A 143 -0.43 -23.58 -7.41
N CYS A 144 0.18 -22.38 -7.42
CA CYS A 144 1.43 -22.12 -6.74
C CYS A 144 1.38 -20.89 -5.82
N VAL A 145 2.15 -20.98 -4.75
CA VAL A 145 2.49 -19.85 -3.87
C VAL A 145 4.01 -19.76 -3.75
N TYR A 146 4.52 -18.57 -3.90
CA TYR A 146 5.94 -18.27 -3.79
C TYR A 146 6.14 -17.35 -2.58
N ILE A 147 6.97 -17.79 -1.64
CA ILE A 147 7.26 -17.05 -0.41
C ILE A 147 8.75 -16.74 -0.35
N ARG A 148 9.09 -15.46 -0.26
CA ARG A 148 10.47 -15.07 -0.06
C ARG A 148 10.88 -15.24 1.40
N ASP A 149 11.92 -16.04 1.62
CA ASP A 149 12.61 -16.16 2.90
C ASP A 149 13.87 -15.28 2.90
N HIS A 150 14.04 -14.48 3.95
CA HIS A 150 15.20 -13.59 4.04
C HIS A 150 16.53 -14.30 4.28
N LYS A 151 16.50 -15.48 4.89
CA LYS A 151 17.71 -16.27 5.20
C LYS A 151 17.42 -17.78 5.10
N PRO A 152 18.09 -18.50 4.24
CA PRO A 152 18.97 -18.04 3.14
C PRO A 152 18.18 -17.26 2.10
N SER A 153 18.87 -16.45 1.29
CA SER A 153 18.21 -15.68 0.22
C SER A 153 17.65 -16.61 -0.84
N ARG A 154 16.39 -17.01 -0.71
CA ARG A 154 15.68 -17.96 -1.55
C ARG A 154 14.19 -17.63 -1.62
N ILE A 155 13.53 -18.18 -2.60
CA ILE A 155 12.07 -18.19 -2.72
C ILE A 155 11.61 -19.63 -2.54
N LEU A 156 10.70 -19.85 -1.60
CA LEU A 156 10.08 -21.14 -1.35
C LEU A 156 8.84 -21.25 -2.23
N LYS A 157 8.72 -22.35 -2.95
CA LYS A 157 7.55 -22.66 -3.78
C LYS A 157 6.70 -23.72 -3.11
N TYR A 158 5.40 -23.44 -2.98
CA TYR A 158 4.41 -24.36 -2.43
C TYR A 158 3.26 -24.55 -3.40
N ARG A 159 2.54 -25.66 -3.26
CA ARG A 159 1.25 -25.88 -3.90
C ARG A 159 0.17 -25.10 -3.17
N LEU A 160 -0.59 -24.27 -3.87
CA LEU A 160 -1.61 -23.42 -3.27
C LEU A 160 -2.75 -24.26 -2.67
N SER A 161 -3.21 -25.28 -3.40
CA SER A 161 -4.38 -26.09 -3.02
C SER A 161 -4.14 -27.00 -1.80
N THR A 162 -2.89 -27.31 -1.46
CA THR A 162 -2.56 -28.27 -0.39
C THR A 162 -1.57 -27.76 0.65
N GLY A 163 -0.88 -26.64 0.38
CA GLY A 163 0.21 -26.15 1.22
C GLY A 163 1.51 -26.99 1.13
N GLU A 164 1.55 -27.98 0.23
CA GLU A 164 2.72 -28.84 0.04
C GLU A 164 3.93 -28.06 -0.44
N TYR A 165 5.08 -28.25 0.19
CA TYR A 165 6.35 -27.70 -0.29
C TYR A 165 6.78 -28.40 -1.56
N LEU A 166 7.17 -27.61 -2.56
CA LEU A 166 7.59 -28.12 -3.87
C LEU A 166 9.07 -27.95 -4.14
N ALA A 167 9.62 -26.76 -3.89
CA ALA A 167 11.02 -26.48 -4.19
C ALA A 167 11.54 -25.19 -3.54
N ASP A 168 12.86 -25.09 -3.43
CA ASP A 168 13.58 -23.83 -3.26
C ASP A 168 14.00 -23.29 -4.63
N ILE A 169 13.76 -21.99 -4.83
CA ILE A 169 14.28 -21.26 -5.98
C ILE A 169 15.43 -20.38 -5.48
N PRO A 170 16.67 -20.66 -5.89
CA PRO A 170 17.81 -19.86 -5.48
C PRO A 170 17.72 -18.47 -6.11
N LEU A 171 18.19 -17.46 -5.38
CA LEU A 171 18.31 -16.12 -5.91
C LEU A 171 19.70 -15.91 -6.49
N GLY A 172 19.76 -15.32 -7.67
CA GLY A 172 21.02 -15.05 -8.37
C GLY A 172 21.94 -14.07 -7.63
N TYR A 173 21.36 -13.27 -6.71
CA TYR A 173 22.09 -12.38 -5.81
C TYR A 173 21.73 -12.65 -4.35
N PRO A 174 22.65 -12.44 -3.40
CA PRO A 174 22.47 -12.81 -2.00
C PRO A 174 21.42 -11.96 -1.27
N LYS A 175 21.00 -10.85 -1.84
CA LYS A 175 19.97 -9.98 -1.31
C LYS A 175 18.94 -9.66 -2.36
N ALA A 176 17.70 -9.82 -1.98
CA ALA A 176 16.53 -9.38 -2.71
C ALA A 176 15.58 -8.71 -1.73
N PHE A 177 14.79 -7.78 -2.17
CA PHE A 177 13.74 -7.19 -1.35
C PHE A 177 12.39 -7.77 -1.74
N ASP A 178 12.09 -7.76 -3.01
CA ASP A 178 10.81 -8.14 -3.57
C ASP A 178 10.98 -8.86 -4.90
N PHE A 179 9.95 -9.55 -5.36
CA PHE A 179 9.96 -10.20 -6.65
C PHE A 179 8.56 -10.28 -7.24
N ILE A 180 8.49 -10.46 -8.55
CA ILE A 180 7.28 -10.80 -9.28
C ILE A 180 7.55 -11.95 -10.23
N LEU A 181 6.48 -12.63 -10.62
CA LEU A 181 6.53 -13.56 -11.74
C LEU A 181 6.41 -12.78 -13.04
N ASN A 182 7.27 -13.14 -14.01
CA ASN A 182 7.10 -12.70 -15.39
C ASN A 182 6.46 -13.85 -16.17
N PRO A 183 5.15 -13.78 -16.47
CA PRO A 183 4.45 -14.90 -17.10
C PRO A 183 4.89 -15.13 -18.56
N GLU A 184 5.47 -14.11 -19.21
CA GLU A 184 5.89 -14.22 -20.62
C GLU A 184 7.09 -15.16 -20.80
N ASN A 185 7.98 -15.24 -19.79
CA ASN A 185 9.25 -15.95 -19.89
C ASN A 185 9.43 -17.04 -18.83
N GLU A 186 8.39 -17.32 -18.00
CA GLU A 186 8.51 -18.21 -16.84
C GLU A 186 9.72 -17.84 -15.96
N SER A 187 9.90 -16.55 -15.70
CA SER A 187 11.05 -16.00 -14.97
C SER A 187 10.60 -15.17 -13.79
N LEU A 188 11.56 -14.72 -12.99
CA LEU A 188 11.37 -13.85 -11.85
C LEU A 188 12.00 -12.49 -12.13
N ILE A 189 11.25 -11.42 -11.95
CA ILE A 189 11.80 -10.07 -11.82
C ILE A 189 12.03 -9.81 -10.35
N VAL A 190 13.27 -9.72 -9.95
CA VAL A 190 13.69 -9.54 -8.57
C VAL A 190 14.23 -8.14 -8.36
N THR A 191 13.98 -7.58 -7.21
CA THR A 191 14.34 -6.20 -6.90
C THR A 191 15.14 -6.11 -5.61
N ASN A 192 16.11 -5.21 -5.59
CA ASN A 192 16.90 -4.90 -4.42
C ASN A 192 17.09 -3.39 -4.33
N PRO A 193 16.10 -2.66 -3.76
CA PRO A 193 16.28 -1.23 -3.56
C PRO A 193 17.45 -0.96 -2.61
N PRO A 194 18.22 0.11 -2.83
CA PRO A 194 19.30 0.47 -1.94
C PRO A 194 18.74 0.83 -0.57
N ASN A 195 19.01 -0.02 0.41
CA ASN A 195 18.66 0.20 1.80
C ASN A 195 19.94 0.55 2.58
N HIS A 196 20.05 1.75 3.16
CA HIS A 196 21.12 2.28 4.03
C HIS A 196 22.59 1.98 3.61
N LYS A 197 22.86 0.90 2.92
CA LYS A 197 24.17 0.53 2.38
C LYS A 197 23.96 -0.06 1.00
N ILE A 198 24.39 0.68 -0.03
CA ILE A 198 24.52 0.12 -1.37
C ILE A 198 25.63 -0.94 -1.30
N GLU A 199 25.26 -2.20 -1.43
CA GLU A 199 26.24 -3.25 -1.58
C GLU A 199 26.74 -3.26 -3.02
N GLU A 200 28.03 -3.11 -3.18
CA GLU A 200 28.66 -3.16 -4.50
C GLU A 200 28.35 -4.50 -5.19
N GLY A 201 27.96 -4.45 -6.44
CA GLY A 201 27.73 -5.62 -7.26
C GLY A 201 26.33 -6.23 -7.23
N ILE A 202 25.38 -5.71 -6.43
CA ILE A 202 23.99 -6.16 -6.49
C ILE A 202 23.17 -5.15 -7.29
N PRO A 203 22.47 -5.57 -8.37
CA PRO A 203 21.67 -4.65 -9.19
C PRO A 203 20.40 -4.17 -8.47
N TRP A 204 19.77 -3.11 -9.00
CA TRP A 204 18.47 -2.65 -8.54
C TRP A 204 17.35 -3.63 -8.85
N VAL A 205 17.42 -4.15 -10.07
CA VAL A 205 16.47 -5.10 -10.64
C VAL A 205 17.24 -6.09 -11.45
N TRP A 206 16.84 -7.33 -11.37
CA TRP A 206 17.29 -8.35 -12.32
C TRP A 206 16.17 -9.31 -12.66
N GLU A 207 16.27 -9.88 -13.83
CA GLU A 207 15.46 -11.00 -14.24
C GLU A 207 16.29 -12.28 -14.13
N GLN A 208 15.72 -13.34 -13.59
CA GLN A 208 16.35 -14.64 -13.46
C GLN A 208 15.36 -15.76 -13.77
N ASP A 209 15.86 -16.90 -14.19
CA ASP A 209 15.08 -18.13 -14.26
C ASP A 209 14.86 -18.76 -12.86
N PHE A 210 14.10 -19.84 -12.80
CA PHE A 210 13.86 -20.56 -11.55
C PHE A 210 15.06 -21.36 -11.04
N GLN A 211 16.15 -21.45 -11.80
CA GLN A 211 17.44 -22.02 -11.41
C GLN A 211 18.39 -20.97 -10.82
N GLY A 212 18.00 -19.69 -10.85
CA GLY A 212 18.81 -18.57 -10.35
C GLY A 212 19.79 -17.99 -11.38
N ASN A 213 19.71 -18.41 -12.65
CA ASN A 213 20.54 -17.83 -13.71
C ASN A 213 20.02 -16.45 -14.07
N ILE A 214 20.92 -15.47 -14.10
CA ILE A 214 20.59 -14.08 -14.46
C ILE A 214 20.36 -13.98 -15.97
N LEU A 215 19.20 -13.47 -16.36
CA LEU A 215 18.82 -13.23 -17.74
C LEU A 215 19.10 -11.78 -18.16
N GLN A 216 18.80 -10.82 -17.29
CA GLN A 216 19.17 -9.42 -17.46
C GLN A 216 19.25 -8.71 -16.10
N GLU A 217 19.93 -7.58 -16.06
CA GLU A 217 20.07 -6.78 -14.84
C GLU A 217 20.11 -5.28 -15.13
N LEU A 218 19.57 -4.50 -14.19
CA LEU A 218 19.69 -3.05 -14.16
C LEU A 218 20.63 -2.66 -13.02
N PRO A 219 21.88 -2.26 -13.32
CA PRO A 219 22.86 -1.91 -12.31
C PRO A 219 22.43 -0.70 -11.48
N HIS A 220 22.87 -0.64 -10.23
CA HIS A 220 22.76 0.58 -9.44
C HIS A 220 23.51 1.72 -10.12
N LYS A 221 22.80 2.78 -10.47
CA LYS A 221 23.44 4.09 -10.65
C LYS A 221 23.69 4.63 -9.26
N ILE A 222 24.97 4.77 -8.87
CA ILE A 222 25.37 5.25 -7.56
C ILE A 222 24.91 6.70 -7.42
N TYR A 223 23.76 6.91 -6.80
CA TYR A 223 23.36 8.21 -6.31
C TYR A 223 23.87 8.31 -4.86
N ASN A 224 24.72 9.26 -4.62
CA ASN A 224 25.29 9.71 -3.34
C ASN A 224 25.14 8.75 -2.13
N ARG A 225 26.25 8.18 -1.66
CA ARG A 225 26.36 7.17 -0.59
C ARG A 225 25.81 7.60 0.79
N ASN A 226 25.44 8.87 0.95
CA ASN A 226 25.05 9.47 2.23
C ASN A 226 23.55 9.72 2.36
N LEU A 227 22.70 9.20 1.47
CA LEU A 227 21.27 9.42 1.52
C LEU A 227 20.55 8.14 1.96
N GLU A 228 19.72 8.25 2.96
CA GLU A 228 18.74 7.22 3.29
C GLU A 228 17.66 7.24 2.23
N TYR A 229 17.60 6.19 1.44
CA TYR A 229 16.51 6.00 0.47
C TYR A 229 15.46 5.11 1.10
N ARG A 230 14.20 5.53 1.05
CA ARG A 230 13.08 4.65 1.33
C ARG A 230 12.49 4.22 -0.01
N PHE A 231 12.39 2.92 -0.22
CA PHE A 231 11.82 2.36 -1.42
C PHE A 231 10.54 1.65 -1.10
N ARG A 232 9.61 1.71 -2.03
CA ARG A 232 8.51 0.77 -2.10
C ARG A 232 8.42 0.26 -3.52
N ILE A 233 8.25 -1.03 -3.65
CA ILE A 233 8.12 -1.71 -4.92
C ILE A 233 6.76 -2.39 -4.89
N TRP A 234 6.01 -2.19 -5.93
CA TRP A 234 4.76 -2.90 -6.14
C TRP A 234 4.80 -3.61 -7.45
N ASN A 235 4.30 -4.84 -7.43
CA ASN A 235 3.87 -5.49 -8.64
C ASN A 235 2.41 -5.13 -8.87
N ARG A 236 2.13 -4.71 -10.07
CA ARG A 236 0.79 -4.48 -10.53
C ARG A 236 0.66 -4.88 -11.99
N ASN A 237 -0.27 -5.79 -12.30
CA ASN A 237 -0.56 -6.21 -13.69
C ASN A 237 0.69 -6.55 -14.47
N ASN A 238 1.58 -7.38 -13.92
CA ASN A 238 2.87 -7.73 -14.53
C ASN A 238 3.77 -6.52 -14.83
N LYS A 239 3.52 -5.38 -14.19
CA LYS A 239 4.36 -4.18 -14.26
C LYS A 239 5.11 -4.01 -12.97
N VAL A 240 6.40 -3.86 -13.06
CA VAL A 240 7.24 -3.51 -11.92
C VAL A 240 7.20 -2.02 -11.74
N VAL A 241 6.56 -1.58 -10.67
CA VAL A 241 6.45 -0.17 -10.32
C VAL A 241 7.43 0.13 -9.19
N PHE A 242 8.29 1.09 -9.39
CA PHE A 242 9.24 1.56 -8.41
C PHE A 242 8.86 2.93 -7.93
N PHE A 243 8.88 3.07 -6.62
CA PHE A 243 8.81 4.36 -5.98
C PHE A 243 10.01 4.53 -5.05
N TYR A 244 10.75 5.61 -5.18
CA TYR A 244 11.80 5.93 -4.25
C TYR A 244 11.64 7.33 -3.70
N TYR A 245 11.83 7.45 -2.39
CA TYR A 245 11.95 8.72 -1.73
C TYR A 245 13.32 9.31 -1.98
N ASN A 246 13.34 10.58 -2.24
CA ASN A 246 14.51 11.37 -2.01
C ASN A 246 14.31 12.14 -0.71
N LEU A 247 15.25 12.03 0.22
CA LEU A 247 15.25 12.80 1.46
C LEU A 247 15.31 14.30 1.21
N PRO A 248 15.07 15.17 2.23
CA PRO A 248 14.53 16.51 2.06
C PRO A 248 15.16 17.32 0.93
N GLY A 249 14.32 17.89 0.08
CA GLY A 249 14.69 18.85 -0.94
C GLY A 249 14.95 18.31 -2.34
N ARG A 250 14.71 17.02 -2.63
CA ARG A 250 14.78 16.47 -3.98
C ARG A 250 13.44 15.89 -4.42
N LYS A 251 13.11 16.04 -5.71
CA LYS A 251 11.93 15.44 -6.32
C LYS A 251 12.10 13.92 -6.35
N ASP A 252 11.14 13.22 -5.82
CA ASP A 252 10.99 11.78 -5.98
C ASP A 252 10.13 11.48 -7.22
N THR A 253 10.16 10.24 -7.67
CA THR A 253 9.45 9.87 -8.90
C THR A 253 8.99 8.43 -8.81
N LEU A 254 7.73 8.21 -9.14
CA LEU A 254 7.20 6.89 -9.43
C LEU A 254 7.67 6.49 -10.82
N CYS A 255 8.39 5.38 -10.91
CA CYS A 255 8.91 4.83 -12.17
C CYS A 255 8.30 3.47 -12.46
N HIS A 256 8.17 3.14 -13.74
CA HIS A 256 7.93 1.77 -14.18
C HIS A 256 9.22 1.16 -14.72
N TYR A 257 9.49 -0.07 -14.35
CA TYR A 257 10.55 -0.83 -14.97
C TYR A 257 10.04 -1.45 -16.26
N ASP A 258 10.66 -1.06 -17.36
CA ASP A 258 10.34 -1.56 -18.68
C ASP A 258 11.24 -2.78 -18.98
N ILE A 259 10.68 -3.95 -18.86
CA ILE A 259 11.42 -5.23 -19.00
C ILE A 259 12.11 -5.32 -20.35
N PRO A 260 11.44 -5.07 -21.49
CA PRO A 260 12.07 -5.18 -22.80
C PRO A 260 13.26 -4.25 -23.04
N THR A 261 13.23 -3.05 -22.49
CA THR A 261 14.32 -2.07 -22.66
C THR A 261 15.27 -2.02 -21.48
N ASN A 262 15.03 -2.80 -20.43
CA ASN A 262 15.82 -2.88 -19.20
C ASN A 262 16.09 -1.48 -18.60
N ARG A 263 15.06 -0.66 -18.46
CA ARG A 263 15.21 0.69 -17.91
C ARG A 263 14.03 1.12 -17.06
N LEU A 264 14.28 2.07 -16.14
CA LEU A 264 13.24 2.76 -15.40
C LEU A 264 12.68 3.92 -16.23
N LYS A 265 11.38 3.93 -16.47
CA LYS A 265 10.65 5.01 -17.12
C LYS A 265 9.93 5.85 -16.07
N PRO A 266 10.17 7.17 -15.96
CA PRO A 266 9.46 8.03 -15.04
C PRO A 266 7.99 8.16 -15.45
N HIS A 267 7.09 8.04 -14.48
CA HIS A 267 5.65 8.08 -14.74
C HIS A 267 4.93 9.20 -14.00
N PHE A 268 5.24 9.39 -12.72
CA PHE A 268 4.51 10.33 -11.89
C PHE A 268 5.38 10.95 -10.80
N THR A 269 5.15 12.20 -10.47
CA THR A 269 5.75 12.89 -9.32
C THR A 269 4.81 13.98 -8.81
N VAL A 270 5.04 14.40 -7.55
CA VAL A 270 4.32 15.50 -6.93
C VAL A 270 5.27 16.64 -6.61
N ASP A 271 4.87 17.85 -6.99
CA ASP A 271 5.52 19.08 -6.55
C ASP A 271 4.79 19.59 -5.30
N PHE A 272 5.43 19.41 -4.14
CA PHE A 272 4.93 19.90 -2.86
C PHE A 272 5.30 21.35 -2.56
N GLY A 273 6.04 21.99 -3.46
CA GLY A 273 6.53 23.35 -3.27
C GLY A 273 7.84 23.38 -2.47
N SER A 274 7.78 23.46 -1.15
CA SER A 274 8.97 23.60 -0.30
C SER A 274 9.52 22.24 0.15
N GLU A 275 8.94 21.67 1.17
CA GLU A 275 9.38 20.41 1.79
C GLU A 275 8.35 19.32 1.54
N ALA A 276 8.79 18.20 0.96
CA ALA A 276 7.91 17.07 0.72
C ALA A 276 7.60 16.36 2.04
N PRO A 277 6.32 16.19 2.41
CA PRO A 277 5.94 15.37 3.55
C PRO A 277 6.29 13.90 3.28
N ASN A 278 6.30 13.07 4.32
CA ASN A 278 6.34 11.63 4.11
C ASN A 278 5.10 11.21 3.33
N HIS A 279 5.29 10.49 2.24
CA HIS A 279 4.20 10.09 1.38
C HIS A 279 4.49 8.79 0.64
N GLN A 280 3.46 8.28 0.00
CA GLN A 280 3.51 7.08 -0.81
C GLN A 280 2.69 7.30 -2.07
N TYR A 281 3.19 6.82 -3.20
CA TYR A 281 2.47 6.80 -4.46
C TYR A 281 1.88 5.42 -4.72
N GLU A 282 0.69 5.41 -5.29
CA GLU A 282 0.04 4.23 -5.83
C GLU A 282 -0.47 4.55 -7.23
N ASP A 283 -0.27 3.60 -8.13
CA ASP A 283 -0.60 3.72 -9.54
C ASP A 283 -1.70 2.75 -9.90
N THR A 284 -2.90 3.25 -10.22
CA THR A 284 -4.02 2.43 -10.70
C THR A 284 -4.17 2.57 -12.22
N SER A 285 -5.07 1.80 -12.86
CA SER A 285 -5.36 1.96 -14.28
C SER A 285 -5.76 3.41 -14.61
N ASP A 286 -6.61 4.01 -13.77
CA ASP A 286 -7.26 5.28 -14.03
C ASP A 286 -6.75 6.44 -13.19
N PHE A 287 -6.09 6.16 -12.05
CA PHE A 287 -5.71 7.17 -11.07
C PHE A 287 -4.27 7.04 -10.60
N TYR A 288 -3.68 8.16 -10.17
CA TYR A 288 -2.59 8.18 -9.20
C TYR A 288 -3.17 8.50 -7.83
N LEU A 289 -2.80 7.72 -6.83
CA LEU A 289 -3.17 7.96 -5.44
C LEU A 289 -1.91 8.29 -4.63
N VAL A 290 -1.93 9.41 -3.93
CA VAL A 290 -0.84 9.86 -3.06
C VAL A 290 -1.32 9.81 -1.63
N THR A 291 -0.72 8.93 -0.83
CA THR A 291 -1.02 8.86 0.61
C THR A 291 0.00 9.67 1.38
N LEU A 292 -0.45 10.69 2.09
CA LEU A 292 0.37 11.49 3.02
C LEU A 292 0.40 10.79 4.38
N ILE A 293 1.58 10.78 5.00
CA ILE A 293 1.85 9.97 6.20
C ILE A 293 2.42 10.86 7.28
N ASN A 294 1.82 10.82 8.48
CA ASN A 294 2.45 11.43 9.66
C ASN A 294 3.38 10.42 10.34
N GLU A 295 4.58 10.87 10.64
CA GLU A 295 5.46 10.16 11.57
C GLU A 295 5.06 10.52 13.00
N VAL A 296 4.65 9.54 13.78
CA VAL A 296 4.29 9.75 15.19
C VAL A 296 5.53 9.65 16.13
N GLY A 297 6.74 9.58 15.55
CA GLY A 297 8.02 9.53 16.28
C GLY A 297 8.80 8.23 16.09
N VAL A 298 10.03 8.19 16.57
CA VAL A 298 10.91 7.01 16.43
C VAL A 298 10.26 5.78 17.08
N GLY A 299 10.08 4.72 16.28
CA GLY A 299 9.48 3.45 16.73
C GLY A 299 7.95 3.47 16.85
N LYS A 300 7.27 4.52 16.42
CA LYS A 300 5.81 4.59 16.37
C LYS A 300 5.29 4.29 14.96
N PRO A 301 4.05 3.78 14.82
CA PRO A 301 3.50 3.47 13.51
C PRO A 301 3.34 4.73 12.65
N PHE A 302 3.55 4.57 11.35
CA PHE A 302 3.17 5.58 10.37
C PHE A 302 1.66 5.58 10.23
N ILE A 303 1.03 6.75 10.28
CA ILE A 303 -0.42 6.89 10.17
C ILE A 303 -0.75 7.67 8.89
N PRO A 304 -1.49 7.09 7.94
CA PRO A 304 -2.04 7.85 6.82
C PRO A 304 -2.92 8.98 7.33
N THR A 305 -2.77 10.18 6.79
CA THR A 305 -3.51 11.36 7.27
C THR A 305 -4.40 11.97 6.21
N LYS A 306 -3.93 12.00 4.98
CA LYS A 306 -4.65 12.54 3.83
C LYS A 306 -4.28 11.74 2.58
N ARG A 307 -5.20 11.73 1.62
CA ARG A 307 -4.92 11.21 0.29
C ARG A 307 -5.20 12.27 -0.76
N ILE A 308 -4.40 12.25 -1.83
CA ILE A 308 -4.62 13.03 -3.04
C ILE A 308 -4.91 12.05 -4.15
N LEU A 309 -6.00 12.25 -4.87
CA LEU A 309 -6.35 11.48 -6.05
C LEU A 309 -6.21 12.33 -7.29
N ILE A 310 -5.55 11.79 -8.32
CA ILE A 310 -5.38 12.44 -9.62
C ILE A 310 -5.90 11.51 -10.70
N ASP A 311 -6.87 11.97 -11.47
CA ASP A 311 -7.38 11.26 -12.65
C ASP A 311 -6.37 11.37 -13.79
N LYS A 312 -5.94 10.24 -14.34
CA LYS A 312 -4.89 10.16 -15.36
C LYS A 312 -5.31 10.73 -16.71
N LYS A 313 -6.60 10.69 -17.01
CA LYS A 313 -7.17 11.15 -18.28
C LYS A 313 -7.36 12.66 -18.29
N THR A 314 -7.95 13.20 -17.21
CA THR A 314 -8.31 14.61 -17.12
C THR A 314 -7.28 15.46 -16.40
N LEU A 315 -6.35 14.84 -15.66
CA LEU A 315 -5.35 15.47 -14.80
C LEU A 315 -5.96 16.34 -13.69
N LYS A 316 -7.25 16.13 -13.41
CA LYS A 316 -7.94 16.74 -12.29
C LYS A 316 -7.63 15.99 -11.01
N GLY A 317 -7.64 16.69 -9.89
CA GLY A 317 -7.34 16.07 -8.60
C GLY A 317 -7.90 16.83 -7.42
N ALA A 318 -7.97 16.13 -6.29
CA ALA A 318 -8.45 16.65 -5.02
C ALA A 318 -7.80 15.90 -3.86
N TYR A 319 -7.85 16.50 -2.68
CA TYR A 319 -7.76 15.72 -1.45
C TYR A 319 -9.03 14.87 -1.34
N VAL A 320 -8.86 13.61 -0.98
CA VAL A 320 -9.97 12.67 -0.88
C VAL A 320 -10.07 12.06 0.50
N ASP A 321 -11.30 11.96 0.98
CA ASP A 321 -11.68 11.11 2.09
C ASP A 321 -12.45 9.92 1.52
N ILE A 322 -11.81 8.74 1.52
CA ILE A 322 -12.41 7.53 0.94
C ILE A 322 -13.39 6.96 1.95
N VAL A 323 -14.64 6.81 1.54
CA VAL A 323 -15.73 6.33 2.39
C VAL A 323 -16.36 5.05 1.81
N LEU A 324 -16.89 4.21 2.70
CA LEU A 324 -17.62 3.01 2.28
C LEU A 324 -18.99 3.39 1.74
N ASP A 325 -19.30 2.92 0.55
CA ASP A 325 -20.60 3.14 -0.10
C ASP A 325 -21.73 2.53 0.75
N GLY A 326 -22.76 3.31 1.03
CA GLY A 326 -23.92 2.86 1.80
C GLY A 326 -23.74 2.81 3.33
N TYR A 327 -22.60 3.32 3.84
CA TYR A 327 -22.31 3.36 5.28
C TYR A 327 -22.10 4.79 5.78
N GLY A 328 -22.68 5.78 5.12
CA GLY A 328 -22.52 7.19 5.47
C GLY A 328 -21.05 7.62 5.36
N ASP A 329 -20.60 8.38 6.37
CA ASP A 329 -19.23 8.88 6.44
C ASP A 329 -18.23 7.88 7.05
N PHE A 330 -18.43 6.58 6.80
CA PHE A 330 -17.46 5.55 7.24
C PHE A 330 -16.15 5.69 6.46
N SER A 331 -15.25 6.53 6.97
CA SER A 331 -13.98 6.86 6.33
C SER A 331 -12.93 5.78 6.58
N ILE A 332 -12.20 5.44 5.51
CA ILE A 332 -11.06 4.52 5.55
C ILE A 332 -9.73 5.23 5.25
N THR A 333 -9.74 6.55 5.13
CA THR A 333 -8.55 7.32 4.72
C THR A 333 -7.39 7.18 5.69
N GLN A 334 -7.67 7.03 6.98
CA GLN A 334 -6.63 6.89 8.02
C GLN A 334 -6.08 5.47 8.18
N HIS A 335 -6.60 4.51 7.44
CA HIS A 335 -6.14 3.14 7.48
C HIS A 335 -5.11 2.85 6.39
N TRP A 336 -4.16 1.96 6.68
CA TRP A 336 -3.26 1.44 5.68
C TRP A 336 -4.01 0.57 4.68
N THR A 337 -3.97 0.99 3.43
CA THR A 337 -4.49 0.21 2.32
C THR A 337 -3.35 -0.30 1.48
N TYR A 338 -3.54 -1.45 0.88
CA TYR A 338 -2.56 -2.04 -0.02
C TYR A 338 -3.21 -2.29 -1.36
N LEU A 339 -2.46 -1.96 -2.42
CA LEU A 339 -2.82 -2.33 -3.77
C LEU A 339 -1.88 -3.46 -4.20
N LYS A 340 -2.41 -4.68 -4.34
CA LYS A 340 -1.63 -5.86 -4.75
C LYS A 340 -2.42 -6.70 -5.73
N ASN A 341 -1.77 -7.17 -6.79
CA ASN A 341 -2.35 -8.09 -7.77
C ASN A 341 -3.74 -7.64 -8.26
N ASP A 342 -3.89 -6.34 -8.60
CA ASP A 342 -5.15 -5.72 -9.01
C ASP A 342 -6.25 -5.67 -7.96
N TYR A 343 -5.90 -5.91 -6.71
CA TYR A 343 -6.81 -5.78 -5.58
C TYR A 343 -6.42 -4.63 -4.66
N PHE A 344 -7.45 -3.93 -4.23
CA PHE A 344 -7.41 -3.09 -3.05
C PHE A 344 -7.63 -3.97 -1.83
N THR A 345 -6.86 -3.77 -0.78
CA THR A 345 -7.02 -4.52 0.48
C THR A 345 -6.81 -3.66 1.70
N LEU A 346 -7.60 -3.93 2.74
CA LEU A 346 -7.51 -3.32 4.04
C LEU A 346 -7.95 -4.32 5.11
N GLY A 347 -7.13 -4.52 6.15
CA GLY A 347 -7.54 -5.23 7.36
C GLY A 347 -8.17 -4.26 8.36
N LEU A 348 -9.30 -4.63 8.94
CA LEU A 348 -10.00 -3.87 9.97
C LEU A 348 -10.23 -4.76 11.19
N GLU A 349 -9.95 -4.23 12.36
CA GLU A 349 -10.26 -4.92 13.61
C GLU A 349 -11.71 -4.69 14.03
N PRO A 350 -12.39 -5.67 14.64
CA PRO A 350 -13.80 -5.57 15.04
C PRO A 350 -14.10 -4.31 15.85
N HIS A 351 -13.24 -3.98 16.82
CA HIS A 351 -13.43 -2.80 17.67
C HIS A 351 -13.39 -1.48 16.88
N GLN A 352 -12.54 -1.38 15.84
CA GLN A 352 -12.45 -0.17 15.00
C GLN A 352 -13.72 0.04 14.18
N ILE A 353 -14.29 -1.07 13.68
CA ILE A 353 -15.56 -1.04 12.95
C ILE A 353 -16.70 -0.65 13.89
N ALA A 354 -16.79 -1.30 15.07
CA ALA A 354 -17.84 -1.02 16.04
C ALA A 354 -17.81 0.43 16.52
N GLU A 355 -16.64 0.96 16.91
CA GLU A 355 -16.47 2.35 17.33
C GLU A 355 -16.89 3.34 16.23
N THR A 356 -16.53 3.04 14.98
CA THR A 356 -16.91 3.89 13.84
C THR A 356 -18.43 3.86 13.60
N CYS A 357 -19.06 2.68 13.64
CA CYS A 357 -20.51 2.55 13.51
C CYS A 357 -21.26 3.29 14.64
N GLU A 358 -20.84 3.12 15.89
CA GLU A 358 -21.45 3.80 17.04
C GLU A 358 -21.35 5.31 16.91
N LYS A 359 -20.19 5.83 16.52
CA LYS A 359 -19.96 7.26 16.31
C LYS A 359 -20.88 7.83 15.23
N LEU A 360 -21.06 7.13 14.11
CA LEU A 360 -21.94 7.57 13.03
C LEU A 360 -23.41 7.49 13.43
N LEU A 361 -23.83 6.41 14.10
CA LEU A 361 -25.20 6.22 14.59
C LEU A 361 -25.58 7.21 15.72
N ALA A 362 -24.62 7.79 16.42
CA ALA A 362 -24.87 8.84 17.40
C ALA A 362 -25.37 10.16 16.75
N HIS A 363 -25.17 10.34 15.44
CA HIS A 363 -25.61 11.49 14.66
C HIS A 363 -26.51 11.08 13.49
N PRO A 364 -27.68 10.48 13.78
CA PRO A 364 -28.55 9.87 12.77
C PRO A 364 -29.16 10.87 11.79
N GLU A 365 -29.17 12.16 12.13
CA GLU A 365 -29.63 13.26 11.26
C GLU A 365 -28.79 13.40 9.97
N ASN A 366 -27.56 12.92 9.99
CA ASN A 366 -26.62 12.98 8.86
C ASN A 366 -26.66 11.73 7.96
N LEU A 367 -27.54 10.76 8.27
CA LEU A 367 -27.60 9.47 7.59
C LEU A 367 -28.93 9.27 6.89
N THR A 368 -28.90 8.64 5.73
CA THR A 368 -30.11 8.10 5.09
C THR A 368 -30.66 6.91 5.88
N LEU A 369 -31.89 6.50 5.57
CA LEU A 369 -32.49 5.32 6.21
C LEU A 369 -31.69 4.04 5.91
N GLU A 370 -31.23 3.89 4.67
CA GLU A 370 -30.41 2.75 4.23
C GLU A 370 -29.07 2.71 4.96
N GLU A 371 -28.35 3.82 5.06
CA GLU A 371 -27.07 3.91 5.77
C GLU A 371 -27.21 3.57 7.26
N LYS A 372 -28.31 4.01 7.91
CA LYS A 372 -28.59 3.64 9.30
C LYS A 372 -28.80 2.13 9.45
N GLN A 373 -29.55 1.53 8.54
CA GLN A 373 -29.80 0.08 8.56
C GLN A 373 -28.48 -0.69 8.36
N ASN A 374 -27.69 -0.33 7.35
CA ASN A 374 -26.41 -0.98 7.07
C ASN A 374 -25.43 -0.88 8.24
N LEU A 375 -25.31 0.33 8.85
CA LEU A 375 -24.46 0.53 10.03
C LEU A 375 -24.94 -0.28 11.24
N GLN A 376 -26.26 -0.36 11.46
CA GLN A 376 -26.83 -1.13 12.57
C GLN A 376 -26.66 -2.64 12.35
N GLU A 377 -26.86 -3.13 11.13
CA GLU A 377 -26.63 -4.54 10.78
C GLU A 377 -25.16 -4.91 10.94
N LEU A 378 -24.26 -4.06 10.48
CA LEU A 378 -22.82 -4.28 10.63
C LEU A 378 -22.43 -4.33 12.12
N LEU A 379 -22.90 -3.35 12.92
CA LEU A 379 -22.61 -3.29 14.35
C LEU A 379 -23.17 -4.51 15.10
N ASN A 380 -24.41 -4.93 14.81
CA ASN A 380 -25.02 -6.10 15.42
C ASN A 380 -24.33 -7.42 15.03
N GLY A 381 -23.63 -7.44 13.89
CA GLY A 381 -22.87 -8.59 13.39
C GLY A 381 -21.47 -8.73 13.99
N ILE A 382 -21.05 -7.80 14.87
CA ILE A 382 -19.71 -7.75 15.46
C ILE A 382 -19.77 -8.14 16.93
N THR A 383 -18.82 -8.97 17.37
CA THR A 383 -18.59 -9.32 18.77
C THR A 383 -17.11 -9.08 19.14
N GLU A 384 -16.81 -8.99 20.44
CA GLU A 384 -15.43 -8.80 20.91
C GLU A 384 -14.51 -9.98 20.57
N ASP A 385 -15.07 -11.18 20.41
CA ASP A 385 -14.34 -12.39 20.08
C ASP A 385 -14.17 -12.63 18.58
N ASP A 386 -14.62 -11.71 17.75
CA ASP A 386 -14.51 -11.86 16.30
C ASP A 386 -13.07 -11.71 15.80
N ASN A 387 -12.79 -12.45 14.72
CA ASN A 387 -11.57 -12.29 13.96
C ASN A 387 -11.60 -10.99 13.13
N ALA A 388 -10.49 -10.63 12.54
CA ALA A 388 -10.39 -9.46 11.69
C ALA A 388 -11.36 -9.50 10.50
N PHE A 389 -11.73 -8.33 10.03
CA PHE A 389 -12.47 -8.13 8.79
C PHE A 389 -11.51 -7.72 7.68
N ILE A 390 -11.76 -8.22 6.48
CA ILE A 390 -10.99 -7.88 5.29
C ILE A 390 -11.88 -7.12 4.31
N LEU A 391 -11.55 -5.86 4.09
CA LEU A 391 -12.11 -5.07 3.01
C LEU A 391 -11.25 -5.27 1.76
N TYR A 392 -11.83 -5.79 0.68
CA TYR A 392 -11.10 -6.03 -0.56
C TYR A 392 -12.01 -5.90 -1.78
N GLY A 393 -11.41 -5.65 -2.94
CA GLY A 393 -12.09 -5.62 -4.24
C GLY A 393 -11.11 -5.40 -5.38
N LYS A 394 -11.56 -5.61 -6.61
CA LYS A 394 -10.75 -5.41 -7.83
C LYS A 394 -10.64 -3.91 -8.14
N ILE A 395 -9.48 -3.49 -8.67
CA ILE A 395 -9.17 -2.10 -9.03
C ILE A 395 -9.38 -1.91 -10.53
#